data_ca3f1870db9ad6b0bc4f5fb961051490
#
_entry.id   ca3f1870db9ad6b0bc4f5fb961051490
#
_cell.length_a   1.000
_cell.length_b   1.000
_cell.length_c   1.000
_cell.angle_alpha   90.00
_cell.angle_beta   90.00
_cell.angle_gamma   90.00
#
_symmetry.space_group_name_H-M   'P 1'
#
loop_
_entity.id
_entity.type
_entity.pdbx_description
1 polymer ?
#
loop_
_entity_poly.entity_id
_entity_poly.type
_entity_poly.pdbx_seq_one_letter_code
_entity_poly.pdbx_strand_id
1 'polypeptide(L)'
;MIYHLALASDWEAAIEAGEYRVSTLGRTLDQEGFLHASTSSQVRGVADAVYAGVQELLILLTIDERRLTVPLQWDAVPGSAEPFPHLYGPLDVGAVVLATPLLRDEQGRLEIPALP
;
A
#
# COMPACT_ATOMS: atom_id res chain seq x y z
N MET A 1 -10.49 -5.79 -4.92
CA MET A 1 -9.05 -5.60 -4.69
C MET A 1 -8.79 -4.30 -3.97
N ILE A 2 -7.85 -4.30 -3.06
CA ILE A 2 -7.31 -3.08 -2.45
C ILE A 2 -5.81 -3.03 -2.73
N TYR A 3 -5.20 -1.88 -2.48
CA TYR A 3 -3.84 -1.60 -2.95
C TYR A 3 -3.02 -0.97 -1.84
N HIS A 4 -1.71 -1.24 -1.89
CA HIS A 4 -0.76 -0.64 -0.95
C HIS A 4 0.52 -0.27 -1.69
N LEU A 5 1.07 0.91 -1.40
CA LEU A 5 2.34 1.35 -1.94
C LEU A 5 3.44 0.97 -0.95
N ALA A 6 4.42 0.20 -1.41
CA ALA A 6 5.53 -0.28 -0.59
C ALA A 6 6.86 0.13 -1.19
N LEU A 7 7.84 0.46 -0.33
CA LEU A 7 9.23 0.53 -0.78
C LEU A 7 9.68 -0.88 -1.20
N ALA A 8 10.46 -0.97 -2.27
CA ALA A 8 10.94 -2.26 -2.77
C ALA A 8 11.69 -3.05 -1.69
N SER A 9 12.52 -2.39 -0.88
CA SER A 9 13.25 -3.04 0.20
C SER A 9 12.33 -3.62 1.27
N ASP A 10 11.24 -2.92 1.60
CA ASP A 10 10.26 -3.40 2.57
C ASP A 10 9.50 -4.61 2.04
N TRP A 11 9.17 -4.60 0.75
CA TRP A 11 8.49 -5.73 0.13
C TRP A 11 9.40 -6.96 0.06
N GLU A 12 10.67 -6.78 -0.29
CA GLU A 12 11.64 -7.88 -0.32
C GLU A 12 11.80 -8.53 1.06
N ALA A 13 11.88 -7.72 2.11
CA ALA A 13 11.95 -8.22 3.48
C ALA A 13 10.68 -8.98 3.87
N ALA A 14 9.52 -8.52 3.41
CA ALA A 14 8.24 -9.18 3.67
C ALA A 14 8.16 -10.55 3.02
N ILE A 15 8.66 -10.70 1.80
CA ILE A 15 8.68 -11.99 1.10
C ILE A 15 9.46 -13.02 1.92
N GLU A 16 10.61 -12.64 2.47
CA GLU A 16 11.42 -13.53 3.29
C GLU A 16 10.74 -13.86 4.62
N ALA A 17 10.07 -12.88 5.23
CA ALA A 17 9.40 -13.06 6.52
C ALA A 17 8.04 -13.75 6.42
N GLY A 18 7.41 -13.74 5.23
CA GLY A 18 6.08 -14.27 5.03
C GLY A 18 4.95 -13.28 5.31
N GLU A 19 5.28 -12.11 5.87
CA GLU A 19 4.30 -11.08 6.20
C GLU A 19 4.89 -9.68 6.04
N TYR A 20 4.03 -8.71 5.76
CA TYR A 20 4.38 -7.31 5.56
C TYR A 20 3.82 -6.47 6.70
N ARG A 21 4.67 -5.63 7.31
CA ARG A 21 4.33 -4.90 8.54
C ARG A 21 4.63 -3.39 8.46
N VAL A 22 4.71 -2.83 7.28
CA VAL A 22 4.95 -1.39 7.10
C VAL A 22 3.63 -0.70 6.81
N SER A 23 3.19 0.17 7.71
CA SER A 23 1.88 0.82 7.58
C SER A 23 1.88 1.87 6.47
N THR A 24 2.84 2.76 6.51
CA THR A 24 3.05 3.80 5.49
C THR A 24 4.52 4.21 5.55
N LEU A 25 4.92 5.17 4.72
CA LEU A 25 6.30 5.64 4.67
C LEU A 25 6.79 6.07 6.05
N GLY A 26 7.83 5.40 6.54
CA GLY A 26 8.45 5.71 7.82
C GLY A 26 7.65 5.28 9.05
N ARG A 27 6.54 4.54 8.89
CA ARG A 27 5.70 4.10 10.02
C ARG A 27 5.42 2.62 9.93
N THR A 28 5.64 1.90 11.02
CA THR A 28 5.36 0.46 11.10
C THR A 28 3.93 0.18 11.55
N LEU A 29 3.49 -1.07 11.37
CA LEU A 29 2.22 -1.55 11.90
C LEU A 29 2.13 -1.32 13.40
N ASP A 30 3.21 -1.61 14.15
CA ASP A 30 3.21 -1.47 15.61
C ASP A 30 3.05 -0.01 16.03
N GLN A 31 3.58 0.92 15.26
CA GLN A 31 3.47 2.36 15.54
C GLN A 31 2.07 2.90 15.23
N GLU A 32 1.46 2.46 14.13
CA GLU A 32 0.17 2.98 13.67
C GLU A 32 -1.03 2.17 14.18
N GLY A 33 -0.85 0.90 14.44
CA GLY A 33 -1.92 0.00 14.84
C GLY A 33 -2.67 -0.65 13.67
N PHE A 34 -2.41 -0.23 12.43
CA PHE A 34 -3.00 -0.78 11.22
C PHE A 34 -2.12 -0.47 10.01
N LEU A 35 -2.36 -1.18 8.91
CA LEU A 35 -1.71 -0.89 7.64
C LEU A 35 -2.64 -0.04 6.79
N HIS A 36 -2.10 1.03 6.20
CA HIS A 36 -2.84 1.87 5.26
C HIS A 36 -2.96 1.17 3.92
N ALA A 37 -4.16 1.10 3.37
CA ALA A 37 -4.40 0.63 2.02
C ALA A 37 -5.31 1.61 1.29
N SER A 38 -5.55 1.37 0.01
CA SER A 38 -6.29 2.28 -0.85
C SER A 38 -7.18 1.50 -1.82
N THR A 39 -8.27 2.12 -2.24
CA THR A 39 -9.02 1.66 -3.41
C THR A 39 -8.28 2.08 -4.68
N SER A 40 -8.71 1.57 -5.83
CA SER A 40 -8.12 1.94 -7.13
C SER A 40 -8.20 3.45 -7.39
N SER A 41 -9.25 4.11 -6.93
CA SER A 41 -9.41 5.56 -7.12
C SER A 41 -8.61 6.40 -6.12
N GLN A 42 -8.16 5.82 -5.01
CA GLN A 42 -7.42 6.52 -3.96
C GLN A 42 -5.90 6.48 -4.15
N VAL A 43 -5.39 5.49 -4.89
CA VAL A 43 -3.93 5.26 -5.02
C VAL A 43 -3.19 6.49 -5.53
N ARG A 44 -3.73 7.18 -6.54
CA ARG A 44 -3.08 8.36 -7.12
C ARG A 44 -2.86 9.46 -6.06
N GLY A 45 -3.87 9.72 -5.26
CA GLY A 45 -3.78 10.74 -4.22
C GLY A 45 -2.72 10.40 -3.16
N VAL A 46 -2.65 9.13 -2.76
CA VAL A 46 -1.64 8.68 -1.80
C VAL A 46 -0.24 8.78 -2.40
N ALA A 47 -0.07 8.37 -3.66
CA ALA A 47 1.21 8.45 -4.34
C ALA A 47 1.72 9.90 -4.40
N ASP A 48 0.85 10.84 -4.72
CA ASP A 48 1.22 12.25 -4.82
C ASP A 48 1.45 12.88 -3.44
N ALA A 49 0.66 12.53 -2.43
CA ALA A 49 0.76 13.13 -1.11
C ALA A 49 1.93 12.60 -0.27
N VAL A 50 2.22 11.32 -0.36
CA VAL A 50 3.17 10.65 0.55
C VAL A 50 4.48 10.30 -0.14
N TYR A 51 4.44 9.87 -1.40
CA TYR A 51 5.59 9.26 -2.06
C TYR A 51 6.22 10.11 -3.15
N ALA A 52 5.78 11.35 -3.35
CA ALA A 52 6.29 12.21 -4.43
C ALA A 52 7.82 12.42 -4.36
N GLY A 53 8.37 12.57 -3.15
CA GLY A 53 9.79 12.81 -2.95
C GLY A 53 10.64 11.58 -2.73
N VAL A 54 10.04 10.39 -2.79
CA VAL A 54 10.75 9.13 -2.52
C VAL A 54 11.55 8.72 -3.75
N GLN A 55 12.85 8.45 -3.55
CA GLN A 55 13.75 8.05 -4.65
C GLN A 55 13.88 6.54 -4.79
N GLU A 56 13.62 5.77 -3.73
CA GLU A 56 13.66 4.32 -3.81
C GLU A 56 12.54 3.82 -4.72
N LEU A 57 12.77 2.70 -5.41
CA LEU A 57 11.75 2.03 -6.22
C LEU A 57 10.54 1.68 -5.36
N LEU A 58 9.36 2.02 -5.85
CA LEU A 58 8.09 1.67 -5.21
C LEU A 58 7.44 0.50 -5.93
N ILE A 59 6.79 -0.34 -5.14
CA ILE A 59 6.03 -1.49 -5.62
C ILE A 59 4.57 -1.26 -5.26
N LEU A 60 3.68 -1.39 -6.23
CA LEU A 60 2.24 -1.36 -5.98
C LEU A 60 1.78 -2.78 -5.70
N LEU A 61 1.34 -3.02 -4.47
CA LEU A 61 0.81 -4.32 -4.06
C LEU A 61 -0.69 -4.36 -4.34
N THR A 62 -1.11 -5.33 -5.13
CA THR A 62 -2.53 -5.63 -5.36
C THR A 62 -2.94 -6.74 -4.42
N ILE A 63 -3.90 -6.46 -3.53
CA ILE A 63 -4.29 -7.35 -2.45
C ILE A 63 -5.68 -7.91 -2.73
N ASP A 64 -5.80 -9.23 -2.70
CA ASP A 64 -7.09 -9.91 -2.77
C ASP A 64 -7.69 -9.95 -1.37
N GLU A 65 -8.76 -9.19 -1.17
CA GLU A 65 -9.45 -9.09 0.13
C GLU A 65 -9.91 -10.45 0.66
N ARG A 66 -10.22 -11.39 -0.23
CA ARG A 66 -10.68 -12.72 0.15
C ARG A 66 -9.58 -13.59 0.74
N ARG A 67 -8.31 -13.20 0.58
CA ARG A 67 -7.15 -13.93 1.09
C ARG A 67 -6.59 -13.33 2.37
N LEU A 68 -7.21 -12.27 2.88
CA LEU A 68 -6.76 -11.63 4.11
C LEU A 68 -6.98 -12.54 5.30
N THR A 69 -6.00 -12.54 6.21
CA THR A 69 -6.04 -13.29 7.47
C THR A 69 -6.23 -12.38 8.68
N VAL A 70 -6.39 -11.07 8.45
CA VAL A 70 -6.57 -10.05 9.48
C VAL A 70 -7.80 -9.21 9.17
N PRO A 71 -8.37 -8.52 10.17
CA PRO A 71 -9.54 -7.67 9.94
C PRO A 71 -9.26 -6.53 8.96
N LEU A 72 -10.18 -6.31 8.03
CA LEU A 72 -10.22 -5.15 7.15
C LEU A 72 -11.34 -4.23 7.63
N GLN A 73 -11.02 -2.97 7.90
CA GLN A 73 -12.01 -1.96 8.27
C GLN A 73 -11.90 -0.75 7.35
N TRP A 74 -13.03 -0.12 7.10
CA TRP A 74 -13.12 1.11 6.31
C TRP A 74 -13.23 2.27 7.28
N ASP A 75 -12.15 3.03 7.43
CA ASP A 75 -12.04 4.08 8.44
C ASP A 75 -12.09 5.46 7.79
N ALA A 76 -12.80 6.38 8.44
CA ALA A 76 -12.81 7.78 8.02
C ALA A 76 -11.43 8.40 8.27
N VAL A 77 -10.97 9.20 7.31
CA VAL A 77 -9.67 9.88 7.37
C VAL A 77 -9.92 11.37 7.21
N PRO A 78 -9.32 12.23 8.07
CA PRO A 78 -9.48 13.68 7.93
C PRO A 78 -9.07 14.17 6.54
N GLY A 79 -9.89 15.02 5.95
CA GLY A 79 -9.63 15.58 4.64
C GLY A 79 -10.07 14.71 3.46
N SER A 80 -10.61 13.52 3.71
CA SER A 80 -11.13 12.63 2.66
C SER A 80 -12.64 12.51 2.76
N ALA A 81 -13.32 12.57 1.61
CA ALA A 81 -14.77 12.36 1.53
C ALA A 81 -15.15 10.88 1.67
N GLU A 82 -14.23 9.98 1.34
CA GLU A 82 -14.46 8.53 1.38
C GLU A 82 -13.55 7.86 2.41
N PRO A 83 -14.02 6.76 3.04
CA PRO A 83 -13.17 6.02 3.97
C PRO A 83 -12.05 5.29 3.23
N PHE A 84 -10.97 5.01 3.95
CA PHE A 84 -9.86 4.21 3.44
C PHE A 84 -9.90 2.81 4.05
N PRO A 85 -9.53 1.77 3.28
CA PRO A 85 -9.39 0.43 3.85
C PRO A 85 -8.12 0.36 4.70
N HIS A 86 -8.27 -0.15 5.92
CA HIS A 86 -7.16 -0.35 6.86
C HIS A 86 -7.12 -1.82 7.28
N LEU A 87 -5.92 -2.40 7.31
CA LEU A 87 -5.71 -3.77 7.76
C LEU A 87 -5.23 -3.77 9.21
N TYR A 88 -5.96 -4.42 10.09
CA TYR A 88 -5.65 -4.44 11.52
C TYR A 88 -4.85 -5.70 11.87
N GLY A 89 -3.68 -5.79 11.28
CA GLY A 89 -2.72 -6.88 11.49
C GLY A 89 -1.73 -6.95 10.34
N PRO A 90 -0.75 -7.84 10.44
CA PRO A 90 0.23 -8.00 9.36
C PRO A 90 -0.41 -8.56 8.09
N LEU A 91 0.07 -8.08 6.93
CA LEU A 91 -0.40 -8.55 5.63
C LEU A 91 0.35 -9.83 5.28
N ASP A 92 -0.39 -10.93 5.17
CA ASP A 92 0.16 -12.19 4.64
C ASP A 92 0.58 -11.96 3.19
N VAL A 93 1.81 -12.28 2.84
CA VAL A 93 2.29 -12.10 1.45
C VAL A 93 1.48 -12.93 0.46
N GLY A 94 0.86 -14.02 0.91
CA GLY A 94 -0.06 -14.82 0.08
C GLY A 94 -1.33 -14.12 -0.33
N ALA A 95 -1.69 -13.01 0.31
CA ALA A 95 -2.84 -12.19 -0.08
C ALA A 95 -2.50 -11.20 -1.19
N VAL A 96 -1.21 -10.99 -1.46
CA VAL A 96 -0.75 -10.12 -2.56
C VAL A 96 -0.74 -10.96 -3.84
N VAL A 97 -1.61 -10.62 -4.78
CA VAL A 97 -1.74 -11.35 -6.04
C VAL A 97 -0.91 -10.76 -7.16
N LEU A 98 -0.47 -9.53 -7.01
CA LEU A 98 0.39 -8.85 -7.99
C LEU A 98 1.23 -7.80 -7.27
N ALA A 99 2.50 -7.75 -7.58
CA ALA A 99 3.44 -6.74 -7.08
C ALA A 99 4.06 -6.06 -8.30
N THR A 100 3.68 -4.81 -8.55
CA THR A 100 4.02 -4.08 -9.77
C THR A 100 5.03 -2.97 -9.46
N PRO A 101 6.26 -3.04 -9.98
CA PRO A 101 7.20 -1.92 -9.86
C PRO A 101 6.63 -0.69 -10.57
N LEU A 102 6.74 0.46 -9.92
CA LEU A 102 6.23 1.73 -10.47
C LEU A 102 7.38 2.55 -11.04
N LEU A 103 7.18 3.04 -12.26
CA LEU A 103 8.10 3.94 -12.93
C LEU A 103 7.69 5.39 -12.67
N ARG A 104 8.60 6.33 -12.93
CA ARG A 104 8.29 7.75 -12.89
C ARG A 104 8.33 8.32 -14.30
N ASP A 105 7.47 9.30 -14.55
CA ASP A 105 7.46 10.02 -15.84
C ASP A 105 8.58 11.07 -15.86
N GLU A 106 8.64 11.85 -16.94
CA GLU A 106 9.67 12.87 -17.14
C GLU A 106 9.67 13.96 -16.06
N GLN A 107 8.52 14.20 -15.43
CA GLN A 107 8.38 15.16 -14.33
C GLN A 107 8.65 14.54 -12.95
N GLY A 108 9.00 13.25 -12.91
CA GLY A 108 9.25 12.54 -11.66
C GLY A 108 8.00 12.03 -10.96
N ARG A 109 6.83 12.13 -11.59
CA ARG A 109 5.57 11.66 -11.04
C ARG A 109 5.43 10.15 -11.26
N LEU A 110 4.94 9.44 -10.26
CA LEU A 110 4.71 8.00 -10.37
C LEU A 110 3.65 7.69 -11.44
N GLU A 111 3.96 6.72 -12.29
CA GLU A 111 3.02 6.19 -13.27
C GLU A 111 2.21 5.08 -12.62
N ILE A 112 0.93 5.33 -12.39
CA ILE A 112 0.02 4.33 -11.83
C ILE A 112 -0.67 3.62 -12.99
N PRO A 113 -0.55 2.28 -13.09
CA PRO A 113 -1.23 1.53 -14.15
C PRO A 113 -2.74 1.60 -13.98
N ALA A 114 -3.48 1.26 -15.04
CA ALA A 114 -4.93 1.12 -14.94
C ALA A 114 -5.26 0.01 -13.95
N LEU A 115 -6.10 0.30 -12.96
CA LEU A 115 -6.47 -0.64 -11.91
C LEU A 115 -7.96 -0.99 -12.02
N PRO A 116 -8.32 -2.26 -11.85
CA PRO A 116 -9.72 -2.68 -11.89
C PRO A 116 -10.55 -2.13 -10.74
#